data_66b7ea2bd1c29c9768b2dae326b6cae7
#
_entry.id   66b7ea2bd1c29c9768b2dae326b6cae7
#
_cell.length_a   1.000
_cell.length_b   1.000
_cell.length_c   1.000
_cell.angle_alpha   90.00
_cell.angle_beta   90.00
_cell.angle_gamma   90.00
#
_symmetry.space_group_name_H-M   'P 1'
#
loop_
_entity.id
_entity.type
_entity.pdbx_description
1 polymer ?
#
loop_
_entity_poly.entity_id
_entity_poly.type
_entity_poly.pdbx_seq_one_letter_code
_entity_poly.pdbx_strand_id
1 'polypeptide(L)'
;MRGKLYCVGIGPGDPELLTLKAVRLLQECDVIAMPKGDNEVMTAKDIIKQVVAIDEKEQLYIHMPMTKDADLMNKAHQFGADEIIKMLDNGKNVVFVTLGCPTVYATCIYVHKLVLAAGYESELVAGVTSFCAVAAKLNTSL
;
A
#
# COMPACT_ATOMS: atom_id res chain seq x y z
N MET A 1 8.82 -16.77 -13.97
CA MET A 1 7.85 -16.85 -12.88
C MET A 1 7.32 -15.45 -12.57
N ARG A 2 6.02 -15.32 -12.38
CA ARG A 2 5.41 -14.03 -12.03
C ARG A 2 5.66 -13.69 -10.57
N GLY A 3 5.75 -12.41 -10.27
CA GLY A 3 5.79 -11.93 -8.89
C GLY A 3 4.40 -11.89 -8.28
N LYS A 4 4.33 -11.49 -7.02
CA LYS A 4 3.09 -11.37 -6.24
C LYS A 4 2.95 -9.97 -5.69
N LEU A 5 1.71 -9.48 -5.66
CA LEU A 5 1.38 -8.21 -5.02
C LEU A 5 0.96 -8.44 -3.58
N TYR A 6 1.46 -7.61 -2.69
CA TYR A 6 1.03 -7.53 -1.30
C TYR A 6 0.52 -6.11 -1.03
N CYS A 7 -0.75 -5.98 -0.68
CA CYS A 7 -1.30 -4.71 -0.22
C CYS A 7 -1.18 -4.67 1.29
N VAL A 8 -0.27 -3.84 1.79
CA VAL A 8 0.20 -3.90 3.17
C VAL A 8 -0.21 -2.65 3.94
N GLY A 9 -0.94 -2.84 5.03
CA GLY A 9 -1.24 -1.77 5.98
C GLY A 9 -0.01 -1.44 6.80
N ILE A 10 0.31 -0.15 6.89
CA ILE A 10 1.49 0.32 7.63
C ILE A 10 1.13 1.11 8.88
N GLY A 11 -0.13 1.03 9.29
CA GLY A 11 -0.60 1.71 10.49
C GLY A 11 -0.89 3.18 10.24
N PRO A 12 -1.28 3.89 11.31
CA PRO A 12 -1.82 5.26 11.19
C PRO A 12 -0.79 6.38 11.27
N GLY A 13 0.50 6.07 11.38
CA GLY A 13 1.55 7.10 11.43
C GLY A 13 2.72 6.77 12.34
N ASP A 14 2.48 6.09 13.43
CA ASP A 14 3.54 5.68 14.36
C ASP A 14 4.27 4.44 13.79
N PRO A 15 5.59 4.54 13.53
CA PRO A 15 6.34 3.40 13.01
C PRO A 15 6.29 2.16 13.90
N GLU A 16 6.11 2.32 15.20
CA GLU A 16 6.00 1.20 16.11
C GLU A 16 4.71 0.41 15.95
N LEU A 17 3.73 0.96 15.21
CA LEU A 17 2.47 0.29 14.92
C LEU A 17 2.49 -0.49 13.61
N LEU A 18 3.65 -0.62 12.95
CA LEU A 18 3.81 -1.57 11.85
C LEU A 18 3.83 -2.99 12.42
N THR A 19 3.16 -3.91 11.73
CA THR A 19 3.24 -5.31 12.12
C THR A 19 4.59 -5.90 11.72
N LEU A 20 4.99 -6.96 12.39
CA LEU A 20 6.21 -7.70 12.02
C LEU A 20 6.12 -8.21 10.58
N LYS A 21 4.95 -8.65 10.16
CA LYS A 21 4.73 -9.12 8.79
C LYS A 21 4.93 -8.00 7.78
N ALA A 22 4.43 -6.80 8.07
CA ALA A 22 4.62 -5.64 7.18
C ALA A 22 6.11 -5.32 7.02
N VAL A 23 6.85 -5.29 8.12
CA VAL A 23 8.30 -5.01 8.08
C VAL A 23 9.03 -6.08 7.26
N ARG A 24 8.72 -7.35 7.51
CA ARG A 24 9.36 -8.46 6.78
C ARG A 24 9.10 -8.35 5.27
N LEU A 25 7.86 -8.12 4.88
CA LEU A 25 7.52 -8.00 3.45
C LEU A 25 8.19 -6.80 2.80
N LEU A 26 8.27 -5.67 3.50
CA LEU A 26 8.97 -4.49 3.00
C LEU A 26 10.46 -4.73 2.83
N GLN A 27 11.06 -5.55 3.69
CA GLN A 27 12.48 -5.91 3.57
C GLN A 27 12.72 -6.89 2.42
N GLU A 28 11.82 -7.83 2.19
CA GLU A 28 11.99 -8.92 1.23
C GLU A 28 11.56 -8.56 -0.20
N CYS A 29 10.69 -7.57 -0.39
CA CYS A 29 10.14 -7.25 -1.70
C CYS A 29 11.19 -6.62 -2.63
N ASP A 30 10.90 -6.67 -3.92
CA ASP A 30 11.73 -6.05 -4.95
C ASP A 30 11.34 -4.60 -5.22
N VAL A 31 10.04 -4.31 -5.14
CA VAL A 31 9.47 -3.00 -5.45
C VAL A 31 8.55 -2.56 -4.32
N ILE A 32 8.68 -1.31 -3.89
CA ILE A 32 7.73 -0.68 -2.97
C ILE A 32 6.90 0.31 -3.77
N ALA A 33 5.59 0.03 -3.87
CA ALA A 33 4.63 0.94 -4.49
C ALA A 33 3.98 1.78 -3.39
N MET A 34 3.85 3.07 -3.64
CA MET A 34 3.32 4.03 -2.68
C MET A 34 2.26 4.90 -3.34
N PRO A 35 1.14 5.18 -2.65
CA PRO A 35 0.15 6.09 -3.18
C PRO A 35 0.71 7.52 -3.19
N LYS A 36 0.45 8.23 -4.28
CA LYS A 36 0.81 9.64 -4.41
C LYS A 36 -0.46 10.43 -4.70
N GLY A 37 -0.83 11.32 -3.80
CA GLY A 37 -1.96 12.22 -3.99
C GLY A 37 -1.58 13.45 -4.81
N ASP A 38 -2.55 14.31 -5.04
CA ASP A 38 -2.35 15.57 -5.77
C ASP A 38 -1.46 16.56 -4.98
N ASN A 39 -1.49 16.46 -3.66
CA ASN A 39 -0.58 17.16 -2.77
C ASN A 39 0.57 16.22 -2.45
N GLU A 40 1.79 16.62 -2.69
CA GLU A 40 2.98 15.78 -2.64
C GLU A 40 3.37 15.27 -1.26
N VAL A 41 2.42 15.13 -0.34
CA VAL A 41 2.71 14.60 1.00
C VAL A 41 2.87 13.10 0.92
N MET A 42 4.11 12.63 0.99
CA MET A 42 4.47 11.22 0.93
C MET A 42 4.49 10.62 2.34
N THR A 43 3.35 10.67 3.02
CA THR A 43 3.23 10.22 4.41
C THR A 43 3.65 8.75 4.58
N ALA A 44 3.23 7.89 3.65
CA ALA A 44 3.59 6.47 3.71
C ALA A 44 5.10 6.28 3.64
N LYS A 45 5.77 6.98 2.74
CA LYS A 45 7.23 6.91 2.61
C LYS A 45 7.92 7.36 3.90
N ASP A 46 7.43 8.45 4.50
CA ASP A 46 8.00 8.98 5.74
C ASP A 46 7.91 7.99 6.90
N ILE A 47 6.87 7.19 6.93
CA ILE A 47 6.69 6.15 7.96
C ILE A 47 7.66 5.00 7.73
N ILE A 48 7.66 4.42 6.53
CA ILE A 48 8.41 3.19 6.28
C ILE A 48 9.92 3.39 6.23
N LYS A 49 10.39 4.57 5.83
CA LYS A 49 11.84 4.85 5.79
C LYS A 49 12.49 4.80 7.16
N GLN A 50 11.71 4.91 8.24
CA GLN A 50 12.21 4.83 9.61
C GLN A 50 12.52 3.39 10.04
N VAL A 51 11.97 2.39 9.35
CA VAL A 51 12.10 0.98 9.73
C VAL A 51 12.72 0.11 8.65
N VAL A 52 12.77 0.58 7.40
CA VAL A 52 13.29 -0.17 6.26
C VAL A 52 14.17 0.74 5.41
N ALA A 53 15.27 0.21 4.87
CA ALA A 53 16.16 0.93 3.96
C ALA A 53 15.54 0.97 2.55
N ILE A 54 14.57 1.86 2.36
CA ILE A 54 13.78 1.92 1.13
C ILE A 54 14.59 2.43 -0.08
N ASP A 55 15.67 3.19 0.16
CA ASP A 55 16.48 3.74 -0.91
C ASP A 55 17.23 2.65 -1.71
N GLU A 56 17.36 1.47 -1.13
CA GLU A 56 17.99 0.32 -1.79
C GLU A 56 17.01 -0.44 -2.69
N LYS A 57 15.73 -0.07 -2.68
CA LYS A 57 14.68 -0.76 -3.41
C LYS A 57 14.11 0.11 -4.52
N GLU A 58 13.61 -0.55 -5.55
CA GLU A 58 12.87 0.15 -6.60
C GLU A 58 11.58 0.70 -6.01
N GLN A 59 11.28 1.97 -6.32
CA GLN A 59 10.10 2.66 -5.80
C GLN A 59 9.16 3.00 -6.96
N LEU A 60 7.88 2.74 -6.76
CA LEU A 60 6.85 3.00 -7.75
C LEU A 60 5.77 3.88 -7.10
N TYR A 61 5.50 5.03 -7.71
CA TYR A 61 4.49 5.95 -7.20
C TYR A 61 3.20 5.78 -8.00
N ILE A 62 2.11 5.44 -7.32
CA ILE A 62 0.79 5.24 -7.93
C ILE A 62 -0.05 6.48 -7.64
N HIS A 63 -0.39 7.22 -8.68
CA HIS A 63 -1.22 8.41 -8.52
C HIS A 63 -2.64 8.03 -8.11
N MET A 64 -3.09 8.58 -6.98
CA MET A 64 -4.43 8.37 -6.42
C MET A 64 -5.11 9.73 -6.30
N PRO A 65 -5.85 10.17 -7.34
CA PRO A 65 -6.47 11.50 -7.32
C PRO A 65 -7.59 11.59 -6.29
N MET A 66 -7.65 12.73 -5.60
CA MET A 66 -8.74 13.07 -4.69
C MET A 66 -9.87 13.69 -5.50
N THR A 67 -10.69 12.87 -6.11
CA THR A 67 -11.79 13.32 -6.97
C THR A 67 -13.05 12.52 -6.70
N LYS A 68 -14.20 13.14 -6.99
CA LYS A 68 -15.50 12.44 -6.98
C LYS A 68 -15.87 11.92 -8.37
N ASP A 69 -15.06 12.20 -9.38
CA ASP A 69 -15.27 11.72 -10.75
C ASP A 69 -14.91 10.23 -10.80
N ALA A 70 -15.94 9.38 -10.95
CA ALA A 70 -15.76 7.94 -10.98
C ALA A 70 -14.91 7.49 -12.16
N ASP A 71 -15.02 8.15 -13.31
CA ASP A 71 -14.23 7.79 -14.49
C ASP A 71 -12.75 8.06 -14.28
N LEU A 72 -12.41 9.22 -13.71
CA LEU A 72 -11.02 9.55 -13.38
C LEU A 72 -10.44 8.59 -12.35
N MET A 73 -11.22 8.24 -11.32
CA MET A 73 -10.79 7.29 -10.32
C MET A 73 -10.55 5.91 -10.91
N ASN A 74 -11.47 5.44 -11.74
CA ASN A 74 -11.34 4.11 -12.38
C ASN A 74 -10.12 4.05 -13.29
N LYS A 75 -9.85 5.12 -14.04
CA LYS A 75 -8.66 5.20 -14.89
C LYS A 75 -7.37 5.18 -14.07
N ALA A 76 -7.35 5.90 -12.94
CA ALA A 76 -6.20 5.92 -12.05
C ALA A 76 -5.95 4.55 -11.44
N HIS A 77 -7.00 3.86 -10.99
CA HIS A 77 -6.89 2.50 -10.43
C HIS A 77 -6.37 1.52 -11.48
N GLN A 78 -6.89 1.59 -12.70
CA GLN A 78 -6.45 0.73 -13.79
C GLN A 78 -5.00 1.01 -14.18
N PHE A 79 -4.62 2.29 -14.26
CA PHE A 79 -3.24 2.66 -14.55
C PHE A 79 -2.28 2.13 -13.45
N GLY A 80 -2.67 2.28 -12.19
CA GLY A 80 -1.89 1.75 -11.07
C GLY A 80 -1.73 0.24 -11.14
N ALA A 81 -2.83 -0.48 -11.42
CA ALA A 81 -2.79 -1.92 -11.58
C ALA A 81 -1.89 -2.33 -12.74
N ASP A 82 -1.96 -1.63 -13.88
CA ASP A 82 -1.14 -1.93 -15.04
C ASP A 82 0.34 -1.74 -14.76
N GLU A 83 0.71 -0.68 -14.04
CA GLU A 83 2.10 -0.43 -13.66
C GLU A 83 2.64 -1.53 -12.72
N ILE A 84 1.82 -1.97 -11.78
CA ILE A 84 2.18 -3.07 -10.88
C ILE A 84 2.32 -4.37 -11.66
N ILE A 85 1.39 -4.65 -12.56
CA ILE A 85 1.42 -5.87 -13.38
C ILE A 85 2.71 -5.95 -14.21
N LYS A 86 3.20 -4.83 -14.72
CA LYS A 86 4.49 -4.82 -15.43
C LYS A 86 5.63 -5.34 -14.55
N MET A 87 5.63 -4.96 -13.28
CA MET A 87 6.64 -5.44 -12.33
C MET A 87 6.46 -6.93 -12.04
N LEU A 88 5.20 -7.38 -11.86
CA LEU A 88 4.90 -8.79 -11.60
C LEU A 88 5.31 -9.67 -12.80
N ASP A 89 5.10 -9.19 -14.01
CA ASP A 89 5.50 -9.91 -15.23
C ASP A 89 7.02 -10.09 -15.32
N ASN A 90 7.77 -9.17 -14.72
CA ASN A 90 9.23 -9.26 -14.65
C ASN A 90 9.71 -10.12 -13.48
N GLY A 91 8.82 -10.83 -12.82
CA GLY A 91 9.15 -11.72 -11.70
C GLY A 91 9.39 -11.00 -10.38
N LYS A 92 9.05 -9.73 -10.29
CA LYS A 92 9.28 -8.92 -9.08
C LYS A 92 8.09 -8.98 -8.14
N ASN A 93 8.36 -9.14 -6.84
CA ASN A 93 7.34 -8.99 -5.80
C ASN A 93 7.17 -7.53 -5.46
N VAL A 94 5.92 -7.09 -5.39
CA VAL A 94 5.56 -5.69 -5.13
C VAL A 94 4.80 -5.59 -3.82
N VAL A 95 5.24 -4.69 -2.95
CA VAL A 95 4.48 -4.30 -1.75
C VAL A 95 3.87 -2.93 -2.03
N PHE A 96 2.55 -2.86 -2.03
CA PHE A 96 1.82 -1.61 -2.15
C PHE A 96 1.34 -1.20 -0.76
N VAL A 97 1.94 -0.13 -0.23
CA VAL A 97 1.64 0.31 1.14
C VAL A 97 0.40 1.20 1.18
N THR A 98 -0.35 1.09 2.27
CA THR A 98 -1.47 1.97 2.55
C THR A 98 -1.47 2.34 4.03
N LEU A 99 -1.91 3.54 4.35
CA LEU A 99 -2.08 3.95 5.74
C LEU A 99 -3.19 3.11 6.39
N GLY A 100 -3.03 2.81 7.67
CA GLY A 100 -3.98 2.00 8.42
C GLY A 100 -4.00 0.56 7.95
N CYS A 101 -5.15 0.10 7.51
CA CYS A 101 -5.39 -1.29 7.09
C CYS A 101 -6.03 -1.31 5.70
N PRO A 102 -5.56 -2.16 4.77
CA PRO A 102 -6.13 -2.19 3.41
C PRO A 102 -7.57 -2.67 3.36
N THR A 103 -8.07 -3.29 4.43
CA THR A 103 -9.46 -3.76 4.49
C THR A 103 -10.45 -2.68 4.93
N VAL A 104 -9.98 -1.50 5.34
CA VAL A 104 -10.81 -0.44 5.91
C VAL A 104 -10.69 0.84 5.10
N TYR A 105 -11.66 1.06 4.20
CA TYR A 105 -11.78 2.29 3.39
C TYR A 105 -10.52 2.68 2.62
N ALA A 106 -9.74 1.70 2.20
CA ALA A 106 -8.48 1.94 1.48
C ALA A 106 -8.68 1.80 -0.03
N THR A 107 -8.13 2.74 -0.80
CA THR A 107 -8.22 2.71 -2.26
C THR A 107 -7.40 1.59 -2.88
N CYS A 108 -6.39 1.09 -2.18
CA CYS A 108 -5.58 -0.03 -2.66
C CYS A 108 -6.40 -1.30 -2.93
N ILE A 109 -7.60 -1.42 -2.33
CA ILE A 109 -8.48 -2.57 -2.57
C ILE A 109 -8.90 -2.67 -4.05
N TYR A 110 -9.09 -1.53 -4.72
CA TYR A 110 -9.47 -1.52 -6.13
C TYR A 110 -8.34 -2.04 -7.02
N VAL A 111 -7.11 -1.62 -6.73
CA VAL A 111 -5.91 -2.12 -7.43
C VAL A 111 -5.73 -3.63 -7.18
N HIS A 112 -5.90 -4.06 -5.93
CA HIS A 112 -5.86 -5.48 -5.55
C HIS A 112 -6.85 -6.30 -6.38
N LYS A 113 -8.09 -5.84 -6.49
CA LYS A 113 -9.13 -6.55 -7.25
C LYS A 113 -8.80 -6.62 -8.73
N LEU A 114 -8.27 -5.53 -9.31
CA LEU A 114 -7.88 -5.50 -10.72
C LEU A 114 -6.73 -6.45 -11.02
N VAL A 115 -5.75 -6.53 -10.12
CA VAL A 115 -4.62 -7.44 -10.25
C VAL A 115 -5.09 -8.90 -10.19
N LEU A 116 -5.98 -9.22 -9.23
CA LEU A 116 -6.58 -10.56 -9.15
C LEU A 116 -7.37 -10.91 -10.41
N ALA A 117 -8.19 -9.97 -10.90
CA ALA A 117 -9.00 -10.18 -12.09
C ALA A 117 -8.15 -10.42 -13.33
N ALA A 118 -6.95 -9.88 -13.37
CA ALA A 118 -5.99 -10.11 -14.47
C ALA A 118 -5.23 -11.43 -14.36
N GLY A 119 -5.50 -12.23 -13.31
CA GLY A 119 -4.92 -13.56 -13.14
C GLY A 119 -3.61 -13.60 -12.35
N TYR A 120 -3.26 -12.53 -11.66
CA TYR A 120 -2.05 -12.47 -10.82
C TYR A 120 -2.40 -12.73 -9.37
N GLU A 121 -1.40 -13.10 -8.58
CA GLU A 121 -1.57 -13.29 -7.14
C GLU A 121 -1.50 -11.94 -6.41
N SER A 122 -2.39 -11.74 -5.46
CA SER A 122 -2.42 -10.56 -4.61
C SER A 122 -2.95 -10.92 -3.22
N GLU A 123 -2.32 -10.39 -2.19
CA GLU A 123 -2.67 -10.67 -0.79
C GLU A 123 -2.86 -9.37 -0.04
N LEU A 124 -3.88 -9.30 0.83
CA LEU A 124 -4.08 -8.18 1.74
C LEU A 124 -3.43 -8.51 3.08
N VAL A 125 -2.67 -7.56 3.61
CA VAL A 125 -1.96 -7.72 4.89
C VAL A 125 -2.49 -6.66 5.86
N ALA A 126 -3.11 -7.10 6.95
CA ALA A 126 -3.76 -6.22 7.91
C ALA A 126 -2.79 -5.26 8.58
N GLY A 127 -3.28 -4.10 8.95
CA GLY A 127 -2.54 -3.10 9.70
C GLY A 127 -3.40 -2.50 10.81
N VAL A 128 -2.80 -1.66 11.65
CA VAL A 128 -3.50 -0.97 12.73
C VAL A 128 -4.28 0.21 12.15
N THR A 129 -5.56 0.29 12.46
CA THR A 129 -6.42 1.38 11.98
C THR A 129 -6.26 2.63 12.84
N SER A 130 -6.55 3.80 12.23
CA SER A 130 -6.46 5.07 12.94
C SER A 130 -7.37 5.14 14.15
N PHE A 131 -8.61 4.65 14.02
CA PHE A 131 -9.56 4.72 15.13
C PHE A 131 -9.15 3.83 16.30
N CYS A 132 -8.55 2.68 16.06
CA CYS A 132 -8.00 1.85 17.14
C CYS A 132 -6.81 2.54 17.82
N ALA A 133 -5.92 3.15 17.05
CA ALA A 133 -4.76 3.86 17.59
C ALA A 133 -5.18 5.08 18.43
N VAL A 134 -6.18 5.82 17.97
CA VAL A 134 -6.71 6.98 18.72
C VAL A 134 -7.37 6.53 20.02
N ALA A 135 -8.18 5.48 19.97
CA ALA A 135 -8.82 4.93 21.17
C ALA A 135 -7.77 4.51 22.20
N ALA A 136 -6.72 3.83 21.76
CA ALA A 136 -5.63 3.43 22.65
C ALA A 136 -4.93 4.65 23.27
N LYS A 137 -4.67 5.69 22.50
CA LYS A 137 -4.05 6.91 23.01
C LYS A 137 -4.91 7.62 24.06
N LEU A 138 -6.23 7.55 23.90
CA LEU A 138 -7.17 8.12 24.85
C LEU A 138 -7.50 7.19 26.02
N ASN A 139 -6.86 6.03 26.09
CA ASN A 139 -7.12 4.99 27.09
C ASN A 139 -8.61 4.63 27.18
N THR A 140 -9.27 4.48 26.03
CA THR A 140 -10.67 4.14 25.96
C THR A 140 -10.90 3.02 24.96
N SER A 141 -12.09 2.41 25.02
CA SER A 141 -12.49 1.38 24.06
C SER A 141 -13.58 1.90 23.14
N LEU A 142 -13.67 1.30 22.00
CA LEU A 142 -14.73 1.58 21.04
C LEU A 142 -16.01 0.81 21.37
#